data_4246d81bdfb7b48d9417c2c38c7f3a9f
#
_entry.id   4246d81bdfb7b48d9417c2c38c7f3a9f
#
_cell.length_a   1.000
_cell.length_b   1.000
_cell.length_c   1.000
_cell.angle_alpha   90.00
_cell.angle_beta   90.00
_cell.angle_gamma   90.00
#
_symmetry.space_group_name_H-M   'P 1'
#
loop_
_entity.id
_entity.type
_entity.pdbx_description
1 polymer ?
#
loop_
_entity_poly.entity_id
_entity_poly.type
_entity_poly.pdbx_seq_one_letter_code
_entity_poly.pdbx_strand_id
1 'polypeptide(L)' 'MKKRRGISRIDQPSTRTFGWFVRVGFHKRRDGTYGPRHRRFFGDVTHGGKRRALQAAEKYLAKVAT' A
#
# COMPACT_ATOMS: atom_id res chain seq x y z
N MET A 1 7.99 -3.17 -17.26
CA MET A 1 8.12 -2.98 -15.81
C MET A 1 6.95 -3.64 -15.09
N LYS A 2 7.23 -4.50 -14.14
CA LYS A 2 6.17 -5.20 -13.43
C LYS A 2 5.63 -4.34 -12.30
N LYS A 3 4.31 -4.13 -12.30
CA LYS A 3 3.63 -3.51 -11.16
C LYS A 3 3.42 -4.55 -10.06
N ARG A 4 3.73 -4.18 -8.84
CA ARG A 4 3.42 -5.04 -7.69
C ARG A 4 1.93 -4.98 -7.43
N ARG A 5 1.29 -6.14 -7.39
CA ARG A 5 -0.13 -6.23 -7.10
C ARG A 5 -0.41 -5.71 -5.70
N GLY A 6 -1.36 -4.79 -5.60
CA GLY A 6 -1.79 -4.27 -4.32
C GLY A 6 -0.89 -3.22 -3.71
N ILE A 7 0.24 -2.90 -4.33
CA ILE A 7 1.16 -1.87 -3.83
C ILE A 7 1.24 -0.75 -4.86
N SER A 8 1.01 0.47 -4.40
CA SER A 8 1.09 1.67 -5.24
C SER A 8 2.08 2.66 -4.65
N ARG A 9 2.88 3.27 -5.51
CA ARG A 9 3.80 4.33 -5.08
C ARG A 9 3.06 5.66 -5.00
N ILE A 10 3.25 6.36 -3.88
CA ILE A 10 2.67 7.69 -3.66
C ILE A 10 3.80 8.70 -3.64
N ASP A 11 3.77 9.65 -4.57
CA ASP A 11 4.72 10.76 -4.64
C ASP A 11 3.93 12.05 -4.80
N GLN A 12 3.59 12.71 -3.69
CA GLN A 12 2.81 13.94 -3.70
C GLN A 12 3.60 15.06 -3.03
N PRO A 13 4.40 15.82 -3.79
CA PRO A 13 5.20 16.91 -3.23
C PRO A 13 4.38 18.00 -2.55
N SER A 14 3.20 18.28 -3.07
CA SER A 14 2.32 19.32 -2.52
C SER A 14 1.90 19.05 -1.08
N THR A 15 1.78 17.77 -0.72
CA THR A 15 1.43 17.37 0.64
C THR A 15 2.60 16.71 1.37
N ARG A 16 3.77 16.67 0.71
CA ARG A 16 4.97 16.00 1.20
C ARG A 16 4.69 14.54 1.59
N THR A 17 3.84 13.90 0.81
CA THR A 17 3.46 12.51 1.05
C THR A 17 4.24 11.61 0.10
N PHE A 18 5.16 10.85 0.65
CA PHE A 18 5.98 9.91 -0.11
C PHE A 18 5.96 8.56 0.58
N GLY A 19 5.58 7.53 -0.15
CA GLY A 19 5.52 6.21 0.44
C GLY A 19 4.86 5.19 -0.46
N TRP A 20 4.50 4.06 0.14
CA TRP A 20 3.87 2.95 -0.55
C TRP A 20 2.52 2.66 0.09
N PHE A 21 1.51 2.55 -0.72
CA PHE A 21 0.16 2.24 -0.25
C PHE A 21 -0.20 0.81 -0.66
N VAL A 22 -0.55 0.00 0.34
CA VAL A 22 -0.97 -1.38 0.12
C VAL A 22 -2.49 -1.45 0.19
N ARG A 23 -3.10 -2.01 -0.87
CA ARG A 23 -4.55 -2.25 -0.92
C ARG A 23 -4.78 -3.61 -1.53
N VAL A 24 -5.28 -4.54 -0.73
CA VAL A 24 -5.52 -5.91 -1.17
C VAL A 24 -6.82 -6.44 -0.59
N GLY A 25 -7.29 -7.56 -1.14
CA GLY A 25 -8.50 -8.20 -0.69
C GLY A 25 -9.75 -7.45 -1.08
N PHE A 26 -9.82 -6.99 -2.33
CA PHE A 26 -11.02 -6.30 -2.81
C PHE A 26 -12.23 -7.19 -2.73
N HIS A 27 -13.32 -6.66 -2.19
CA HIS A 27 -14.56 -7.40 -2.04
C HIS A 27 -15.75 -6.46 -2.16
N LYS A 28 -16.91 -7.03 -2.46
CA LYS A 28 -18.14 -6.28 -2.55
C LYS A 28 -18.68 -6.02 -1.13
N ARG A 29 -18.96 -4.76 -0.85
CA ARG A 29 -19.53 -4.36 0.43
C ARG A 29 -21.05 -4.49 0.41
N ARG A 30 -21.67 -4.39 1.57
CA ARG A 30 -23.13 -4.48 1.71
C ARG A 30 -23.87 -3.43 0.91
N ASP A 31 -23.29 -2.25 0.77
CA ASP A 31 -23.91 -1.15 0.02
C ASP A 31 -23.73 -1.25 -1.49
N GLY A 32 -23.10 -2.34 -1.97
CA GLY A 32 -22.89 -2.57 -3.39
C GLY A 32 -21.59 -2.02 -3.95
N THR A 33 -20.80 -1.34 -3.15
CA THR A 33 -19.51 -0.81 -3.59
C THR A 33 -18.41 -1.84 -3.39
N TYR A 34 -17.29 -1.65 -4.11
CA TYR A 34 -16.10 -2.47 -3.94
C TYR A 34 -15.03 -1.70 -3.17
N GLY A 35 -14.30 -2.39 -2.31
CA GLY A 35 -13.21 -1.78 -1.59
C GLY A 35 -12.22 -2.80 -1.07
N PRO A 36 -11.01 -2.38 -0.71
CA PRO A 36 -10.00 -3.29 -0.18
C PRO A 36 -10.32 -3.71 1.25
N ARG A 37 -10.09 -4.98 1.54
CA ARG A 37 -10.24 -5.49 2.90
C ARG A 37 -9.07 -5.03 3.79
N HIS A 38 -7.87 -4.97 3.19
CA HIS A 38 -6.66 -4.53 3.88
C HIS A 38 -6.08 -3.34 3.14
N ARG A 39 -5.83 -2.26 3.85
CA ARG A 39 -5.18 -1.09 3.29
C ARG A 39 -4.27 -0.49 4.35
N ARG A 40 -3.07 -0.11 3.92
CA ARG A 40 -2.12 0.51 4.84
C ARG A 40 -1.10 1.34 4.06
N PHE A 41 -0.73 2.47 4.62
CA PHE A 41 0.27 3.35 4.06
C PHE A 41 1.61 3.17 4.78
N PHE A 42 2.69 3.09 4.00
CA PHE A 42 4.05 2.96 4.53
C PHE A 42 4.86 4.16 4.06
N GLY A 43 5.01 5.16 4.93
CA GLY A 43 5.72 6.38 4.60
C GLY A 43 7.23 6.21 4.59
N ASP A 44 7.90 6.84 3.63
CA ASP A 44 9.35 6.77 3.51
C ASP A 44 10.04 7.26 4.78
N VAL A 45 9.60 8.38 5.31
CA VAL A 45 10.21 8.98 6.50
C VAL A 45 10.05 8.07 7.72
N THR A 46 8.87 7.50 7.88
CA THR A 46 8.56 6.63 9.02
C THR A 46 9.40 5.35 9.01
N HIS A 47 9.73 4.84 7.82
CA HIS A 47 10.41 3.56 7.67
C HIS A 47 11.88 3.68 7.30
N GLY A 48 12.42 4.91 7.30
CA GLY A 48 13.84 5.12 7.07
C GLY A 48 14.25 5.11 5.61
N GLY A 49 13.34 5.41 4.69
CA GLY A 49 13.64 5.57 3.28
C GLY A 49 12.74 4.76 2.37
N LYS A 50 12.80 5.08 1.08
CA LYS A 50 11.96 4.46 0.06
C LYS A 50 12.07 2.93 0.03
N ARG A 51 13.30 2.41 0.07
CA ARG A 51 13.53 0.96 0.00
C ARG A 51 12.97 0.24 1.23
N ARG A 52 13.21 0.81 2.42
CA ARG A 52 12.72 0.21 3.66
C ARG A 52 11.21 0.26 3.75
N ALA A 53 10.61 1.36 3.28
CA ALA A 53 9.16 1.47 3.23
C ALA A 53 8.58 0.42 2.29
N LEU A 54 9.21 0.19 1.14
CA LEU A 54 8.77 -0.85 0.21
C LEU A 54 8.89 -2.24 0.83
N GLN A 55 9.98 -2.52 1.52
CA GLN A 55 10.14 -3.81 2.20
C GLN A 55 9.05 -4.04 3.24
N ALA A 56 8.72 -3.01 4.01
CA ALA A 56 7.63 -3.09 4.98
C ALA A 56 6.29 -3.34 4.30
N ALA A 57 6.04 -2.67 3.19
CA ALA A 57 4.82 -2.87 2.41
C ALA A 57 4.73 -4.30 1.86
N GLU A 58 5.84 -4.82 1.36
CA GLU A 58 5.89 -6.19 0.83
C GLU A 58 5.65 -7.24 1.93
N LYS A 59 6.23 -7.02 3.12
CA LYS A 59 5.99 -7.90 4.25
C LYS A 59 4.52 -7.91 4.66
N TYR A 60 3.92 -6.73 4.71
CA TYR A 60 2.51 -6.60 5.03
C TYR A 60 1.65 -7.32 4.00
N LEU A 61 1.95 -7.11 2.71
CA LEU A 61 1.23 -7.74 1.63
C LEU A 61 1.30 -9.26 1.73
N ALA A 62 2.47 -9.80 1.96
CA ALA A 62 2.65 -11.25 2.12
C ALA A 62 1.84 -11.77 3.31
N LYS A 63 1.79 -11.01 4.39
CA LYS A 63 1.06 -11.41 5.59
C LYS A 63 -0.45 -11.46 5.36
N VAL A 64 -1.00 -10.48 4.66
CA VAL A 64 -2.46 -10.38 4.47
C VAL A 64 -2.96 -11.11 3.23
N ALA A 65 -2.06 -11.47 2.32
CA ALA A 65 -2.42 -12.17 1.08
C ALA A 65 -2.48 -13.68 1.23
N THR A 66 -2.05 -14.20 2.36
CA THR A 66 -2.09 -15.65 2.61
C THR A 66 -3.43 -16.13 3.13
#